data_8f94e8bcbaddee5f6d28aeae6d356361
#
_entry.id   8f94e8bcbaddee5f6d28aeae6d356361
#
_cell.length_a   1.000
_cell.length_b   1.000
_cell.length_c   1.000
_cell.angle_alpha   90.00
_cell.angle_beta   90.00
_cell.angle_gamma   90.00
#
_symmetry.space_group_name_H-M   'P 1'
#
loop_
_entity.id
_entity.type
_entity.pdbx_description
1 polymer ?
#
loop_
_entity_poly.entity_id
_entity_poly.type
_entity_poly.pdbx_seq_one_letter_code
_entity_poly.pdbx_strand_id
1 'polypeptide(L)'
;MSKTKTIDLTSGPILKTLAELALPIMASSLLGTAYNITDMAWIGMLGSKAVAGVGVGGMYVWLSQGLVALPRMGGQVNVAQACVRGDYEQARGYAASALRLTFLLGILFAAVCIVFIHPLLGFFNLGDAETYTAAKLYTLITCGLILFSFLNLTLTGLSTAQGDSKTPLMANLLGLVGNMILDPILILGFGPFPRLEVVGAAVATVTSQILVLIVMLIRIMHSDLEPNILQNMHVLSRFPAKYYISIFKIGFPTAVQSSIYCMISMILTRMVSAFGAGAIATQRVGGQIESVSWNTADGFAAALNAFVGQNYGAKKPDRIRKGYNISFKILAVWGLIVTGAFVFLPGPIASLFFHEKDVLAIAINYLIIIGFSETFMTIELMTIGALSGLGMTKLCSIISIVLTSARIPLAMILTQTSLGLNGVWWALTITSITKGIVFYFTFHHTSRHLPDANDN
;
A
#
# COMPACT_ATOMS: atom_id res chain seq x y z
N MET A 1 7.80 23.66 -22.71
CA MET A 1 7.13 22.43 -22.27
C MET A 1 7.70 21.24 -23.01
N SER A 2 8.52 20.42 -22.39
CA SER A 2 9.02 19.18 -22.98
C SER A 2 7.82 18.23 -23.15
N LYS A 3 7.46 17.92 -24.40
CA LYS A 3 6.53 16.82 -24.71
C LYS A 3 7.09 15.57 -24.06
N THR A 4 6.41 15.04 -23.06
CA THR A 4 6.71 13.72 -22.50
C THR A 4 6.63 12.73 -23.67
N LYS A 5 7.79 12.24 -24.11
CA LYS A 5 7.87 11.25 -25.17
C LYS A 5 7.17 10.00 -24.66
N THR A 6 6.00 9.69 -25.19
CA THR A 6 5.34 8.42 -24.90
C THR A 6 6.25 7.30 -25.38
N ILE A 7 6.69 6.46 -24.45
CA ILE A 7 7.56 5.32 -24.75
C ILE A 7 6.71 4.32 -25.56
N ASP A 8 7.13 4.03 -26.78
CA ASP A 8 6.51 2.96 -27.57
C ASP A 8 6.92 1.59 -27.00
N LEU A 9 5.99 0.92 -26.33
CA LEU A 9 6.24 -0.38 -25.70
C LEU A 9 6.13 -1.55 -26.69
N THR A 10 5.67 -1.28 -27.92
CA THR A 10 5.43 -2.31 -28.96
C THR A 10 6.63 -2.55 -29.87
N SER A 11 7.68 -1.72 -29.76
CA SER A 11 8.90 -1.79 -30.59
C SER A 11 10.18 -1.72 -29.75
N GLY A 12 11.33 -1.89 -30.36
CA GLY A 12 12.64 -1.77 -29.70
C GLY A 12 13.04 -2.92 -28.75
N PRO A 13 14.19 -2.78 -28.05
CA PRO A 13 14.71 -3.78 -27.12
C PRO A 13 13.84 -3.87 -25.85
N ILE A 14 13.30 -5.05 -25.56
CA ILE A 14 12.33 -5.27 -24.49
C ILE A 14 12.90 -4.86 -23.11
N LEU A 15 14.12 -5.29 -22.79
CA LEU A 15 14.76 -5.00 -21.51
C LEU A 15 14.88 -3.49 -21.26
N LYS A 16 15.35 -2.74 -22.27
CA LYS A 16 15.48 -1.28 -22.18
C LYS A 16 14.13 -0.61 -21.96
N THR A 17 13.13 -1.01 -22.73
CA THR A 17 11.77 -0.48 -22.65
C THR A 17 11.14 -0.71 -21.27
N LEU A 18 11.29 -1.93 -20.72
CA LEU A 18 10.81 -2.27 -19.37
C LEU A 18 11.57 -1.50 -18.29
N ALA A 19 12.90 -1.38 -18.40
CA ALA A 19 13.70 -0.67 -17.41
C ALA A 19 13.37 0.85 -17.38
N GLU A 20 13.23 1.48 -18.53
CA GLU A 20 12.88 2.90 -18.63
C GLU A 20 11.52 3.21 -17.99
N LEU A 21 10.59 2.25 -18.00
CA LEU A 21 9.28 2.39 -17.37
C LEU A 21 9.31 2.00 -15.88
N ALA A 22 10.00 0.92 -15.52
CA ALA A 22 10.02 0.38 -14.17
C ALA A 22 10.84 1.22 -13.19
N LEU A 23 12.04 1.68 -13.60
CA LEU A 23 12.96 2.36 -12.70
C LEU A 23 12.39 3.62 -12.03
N PRO A 24 11.68 4.53 -12.72
CA PRO A 24 11.05 5.68 -12.06
C PRO A 24 9.97 5.28 -11.06
N ILE A 25 9.16 4.26 -11.38
CA ILE A 25 8.08 3.76 -10.50
C ILE A 25 8.71 3.14 -9.25
N MET A 26 9.71 2.27 -9.42
CA MET A 26 10.45 1.63 -8.33
C MET A 26 11.13 2.67 -7.42
N ALA A 27 11.81 3.66 -8.00
CA ALA A 27 12.46 4.72 -7.24
C ALA A 27 11.46 5.50 -6.38
N SER A 28 10.31 5.83 -6.92
CA SER A 28 9.22 6.51 -6.18
C SER A 28 8.69 5.67 -5.02
N SER A 29 8.47 4.37 -5.25
CA SER A 29 8.01 3.43 -4.22
C SER A 29 9.06 3.20 -3.12
N LEU A 30 10.35 3.09 -3.51
CA LEU A 30 11.46 2.92 -2.57
C LEU A 30 11.69 4.15 -1.68
N LEU A 31 11.48 5.36 -2.20
CA LEU A 31 11.52 6.58 -1.39
C LEU A 31 10.45 6.54 -0.29
N GLY A 32 9.22 6.14 -0.64
CA GLY A 32 8.15 5.96 0.35
C GLY A 32 8.48 4.88 1.39
N THR A 33 9.12 3.78 0.96
CA THR A 33 9.56 2.72 1.88
C THR A 33 10.67 3.18 2.81
N ALA A 34 11.68 3.88 2.29
CA ALA A 34 12.77 4.43 3.09
C ALA A 34 12.25 5.36 4.19
N TYR A 35 11.25 6.17 3.85
CA TYR A 35 10.54 6.97 4.84
C TYR A 35 9.91 6.12 5.94
N ASN A 36 9.07 5.12 5.59
CA ASN A 36 8.40 4.28 6.58
C ASN A 36 9.41 3.52 7.47
N ILE A 37 10.54 3.10 6.92
CA ILE A 37 11.63 2.46 7.67
C ILE A 37 12.26 3.46 8.65
N THR A 38 12.49 4.69 8.22
CA THR A 38 13.07 5.75 9.07
C THR A 38 12.13 6.08 10.24
N ASP A 39 10.84 6.23 9.99
CA ASP A 39 9.82 6.43 11.02
C ASP A 39 9.82 5.27 12.04
N MET A 40 9.83 4.02 11.56
CA MET A 40 9.91 2.84 12.41
C MET A 40 11.23 2.77 13.21
N ALA A 41 12.33 3.26 12.66
CA ALA A 41 13.61 3.30 13.38
C ALA A 41 13.55 4.28 14.56
N TRP A 42 12.96 5.45 14.38
CA TRP A 42 12.75 6.42 15.48
C TRP A 42 11.84 5.87 16.57
N ILE A 43 10.72 5.23 16.19
CA ILE A 43 9.81 4.60 17.16
C ILE A 43 10.49 3.40 17.84
N GLY A 44 11.35 2.66 17.12
CA GLY A 44 12.13 1.55 17.64
C GLY A 44 13.06 1.94 18.80
N MET A 45 13.55 3.19 18.82
CA MET A 45 14.36 3.72 19.93
C MET A 45 13.57 3.88 21.24
N LEU A 46 12.23 3.85 21.20
CA LEU A 46 11.36 3.84 22.37
C LEU A 46 11.14 2.44 22.96
N GLY A 47 11.56 1.39 22.24
CA GLY A 47 11.41 -0.01 22.64
C GLY A 47 10.26 -0.74 21.94
N SER A 48 10.24 -2.07 22.11
CA SER A 48 9.31 -2.97 21.43
C SER A 48 7.84 -2.73 21.76
N LYS A 49 7.53 -2.28 22.97
CA LYS A 49 6.16 -1.97 23.40
C LYS A 49 5.57 -0.79 22.64
N ALA A 50 6.36 0.27 22.43
CA ALA A 50 5.97 1.42 21.64
C ALA A 50 5.73 1.02 20.16
N VAL A 51 6.65 0.25 19.57
CA VAL A 51 6.52 -0.28 18.21
C VAL A 51 5.29 -1.17 18.06
N ALA A 52 5.01 -2.04 19.03
CA ALA A 52 3.82 -2.88 19.05
C ALA A 52 2.53 -2.04 19.10
N GLY A 53 2.50 -1.03 19.99
CA GLY A 53 1.36 -0.13 20.14
C GLY A 53 1.07 0.65 18.83
N VAL A 54 2.10 1.27 18.24
CA VAL A 54 2.01 1.95 16.95
C VAL A 54 1.61 0.98 15.84
N GLY A 55 2.14 -0.26 15.87
CA GLY A 55 1.79 -1.30 14.92
C GLY A 55 0.30 -1.63 14.93
N VAL A 56 -0.27 -1.85 16.11
CA VAL A 56 -1.70 -2.13 16.30
C VAL A 56 -2.56 -0.92 15.90
N GLY A 57 -2.21 0.29 16.35
CA GLY A 57 -2.91 1.50 15.94
C GLY A 57 -2.84 1.74 14.43
N GLY A 58 -1.70 1.47 13.82
CA GLY A 58 -1.48 1.55 12.37
C GLY A 58 -2.35 0.60 11.55
N MET A 59 -2.81 -0.54 12.11
CA MET A 59 -3.76 -1.43 11.44
C MET A 59 -5.10 -0.74 11.15
N TYR A 60 -5.59 0.11 12.07
CA TYR A 60 -6.82 0.87 11.83
C TYR A 60 -6.63 1.98 10.80
N VAL A 61 -5.44 2.62 10.79
CA VAL A 61 -5.08 3.56 9.71
C VAL A 61 -5.04 2.83 8.37
N TRP A 62 -4.51 1.61 8.32
CA TRP A 62 -4.50 0.81 7.09
C TRP A 62 -5.91 0.36 6.67
N LEU A 63 -6.76 -0.07 7.62
CA LEU A 63 -8.16 -0.40 7.34
C LEU A 63 -8.90 0.79 6.72
N SER A 64 -8.62 2.00 7.20
CA SER A 64 -9.21 3.25 6.67
C SER A 64 -8.86 3.50 5.19
N GLN A 65 -7.69 3.02 4.72
CA GLN A 65 -7.29 3.10 3.31
C GLN A 65 -8.24 2.31 2.40
N GLY A 66 -8.74 1.16 2.89
CA GLY A 66 -9.80 0.40 2.20
C GLY A 66 -11.08 1.22 2.06
N LEU A 67 -11.47 1.94 3.11
CA LEU A 67 -12.69 2.76 3.10
C LEU A 67 -12.59 3.96 2.15
N VAL A 68 -11.48 4.70 2.20
CA VAL A 68 -11.24 5.86 1.32
C VAL A 68 -11.03 5.46 -0.14
N ALA A 69 -10.68 4.21 -0.42
CA ALA A 69 -10.58 3.71 -1.79
C ALA A 69 -11.91 3.86 -2.55
N LEU A 70 -13.05 3.81 -1.86
CA LEU A 70 -14.37 4.00 -2.47
C LEU A 70 -14.50 5.38 -3.15
N PRO A 71 -14.45 6.52 -2.45
CA PRO A 71 -14.56 7.83 -3.09
C PRO A 71 -13.36 8.15 -3.97
N ARG A 72 -12.15 7.71 -3.61
CA ARG A 72 -10.94 7.95 -4.40
C ARG A 72 -11.04 7.32 -5.77
N MET A 73 -11.23 6.00 -5.87
CA MET A 73 -11.27 5.28 -7.14
C MET A 73 -12.53 5.61 -7.94
N GLY A 74 -13.68 5.64 -7.25
CA GLY A 74 -14.95 6.01 -7.90
C GLY A 74 -14.94 7.44 -8.44
N GLY A 75 -14.38 8.39 -7.70
CA GLY A 75 -14.20 9.77 -8.14
C GLY A 75 -13.20 9.88 -9.29
N GLN A 76 -12.02 9.30 -9.13
CA GLN A 76 -10.94 9.33 -10.12
C GLN A 76 -11.40 8.81 -11.50
N VAL A 77 -12.03 7.64 -11.55
CA VAL A 77 -12.46 7.04 -12.82
C VAL A 77 -13.57 7.84 -13.48
N ASN A 78 -14.61 8.24 -12.72
CA ASN A 78 -15.71 9.02 -13.28
C ASN A 78 -15.24 10.40 -13.78
N VAL A 79 -14.36 11.09 -13.04
CA VAL A 79 -13.79 12.37 -13.45
C VAL A 79 -12.95 12.20 -14.71
N ALA A 80 -12.06 11.20 -14.76
CA ALA A 80 -11.24 10.93 -15.94
C ALA A 80 -12.10 10.69 -17.19
N GLN A 81 -13.15 9.86 -17.07
CA GLN A 81 -14.07 9.59 -18.18
C GLN A 81 -14.85 10.84 -18.63
N ALA A 82 -15.29 11.68 -17.70
CA ALA A 82 -15.99 12.92 -18.02
C ALA A 82 -15.06 13.94 -18.71
N CYS A 83 -13.80 14.04 -18.26
CA CYS A 83 -12.78 14.88 -18.90
C CYS A 83 -12.52 14.47 -20.36
N VAL A 84 -12.37 13.16 -20.62
CA VAL A 84 -12.15 12.64 -21.99
C VAL A 84 -13.33 12.93 -22.90
N ARG A 85 -14.57 12.94 -22.37
CA ARG A 85 -15.78 13.32 -23.11
C ARG A 85 -15.94 14.83 -23.29
N GLY A 86 -15.10 15.66 -22.66
CA GLY A 86 -15.23 17.12 -22.66
C GLY A 86 -16.36 17.65 -21.77
N ASP A 87 -17.00 16.78 -20.96
CA ASP A 87 -18.09 17.17 -20.05
C ASP A 87 -17.52 17.60 -18.69
N TYR A 88 -16.99 18.80 -18.66
CA TYR A 88 -16.33 19.35 -17.47
C TYR A 88 -17.31 19.69 -16.34
N GLU A 89 -18.57 19.97 -16.65
CA GLU A 89 -19.60 20.18 -15.63
C GLU A 89 -19.88 18.88 -14.88
N GLN A 90 -20.03 17.78 -15.61
CA GLN A 90 -20.20 16.45 -15.02
C GLN A 90 -18.96 16.04 -14.23
N ALA A 91 -17.75 16.36 -14.72
CA ALA A 91 -16.51 16.09 -14.01
C ALA A 91 -16.44 16.82 -12.66
N ARG A 92 -16.84 18.09 -12.60
CA ARG A 92 -16.95 18.86 -11.34
C ARG A 92 -17.97 18.24 -10.39
N GLY A 93 -19.11 17.77 -10.93
CA GLY A 93 -20.13 17.06 -10.14
C GLY A 93 -19.61 15.79 -9.47
N TYR A 94 -18.86 14.98 -10.21
CA TYR A 94 -18.20 13.78 -9.65
C TYR A 94 -17.12 14.13 -8.63
N ALA A 95 -16.27 15.12 -8.91
CA ALA A 95 -15.22 15.55 -8.00
C ALA A 95 -15.80 16.05 -6.65
N ALA A 96 -16.81 16.93 -6.72
CA ALA A 96 -17.47 17.45 -5.53
C ALA A 96 -18.20 16.36 -4.73
N SER A 97 -18.86 15.41 -5.42
CA SER A 97 -19.55 14.29 -4.77
C SER A 97 -18.55 13.32 -4.10
N ALA A 98 -17.40 13.07 -4.75
CA ALA A 98 -16.33 12.25 -4.17
C ALA A 98 -15.75 12.90 -2.90
N LEU A 99 -15.46 14.21 -2.92
CA LEU A 99 -14.96 14.91 -1.74
C LEU A 99 -15.94 14.94 -0.57
N ARG A 100 -17.24 15.10 -0.84
CA ARG A 100 -18.27 14.99 0.21
C ARG A 100 -18.34 13.62 0.82
N LEU A 101 -18.32 12.60 -0.03
CA LEU A 101 -18.32 11.21 0.46
C LEU A 101 -17.06 10.94 1.28
N THR A 102 -15.91 11.47 0.86
CA THR A 102 -14.66 11.42 1.61
C THR A 102 -14.78 12.07 2.98
N PHE A 103 -15.36 13.28 3.03
CA PHE A 103 -15.57 14.02 4.27
C PHE A 103 -16.49 13.27 5.22
N LEU A 104 -17.63 12.77 4.71
CA LEU A 104 -18.60 11.99 5.49
C LEU A 104 -17.97 10.71 6.05
N LEU A 105 -17.27 9.93 5.20
CA LEU A 105 -16.63 8.69 5.60
C LEU A 105 -15.46 8.94 6.57
N GLY A 106 -14.70 10.02 6.39
CA GLY A 106 -13.62 10.40 7.29
C GLY A 106 -14.13 10.75 8.69
N ILE A 107 -15.17 11.57 8.79
CA ILE A 107 -15.80 11.91 10.08
C ILE A 107 -16.43 10.67 10.72
N LEU A 108 -17.15 9.86 9.94
CA LEU A 108 -17.77 8.64 10.45
C LEU A 108 -16.74 7.66 10.99
N PHE A 109 -15.63 7.45 10.26
CA PHE A 109 -14.55 6.57 10.70
C PHE A 109 -13.86 7.10 11.96
N ALA A 110 -13.57 8.41 12.00
CA ALA A 110 -12.99 9.06 13.19
C ALA A 110 -13.92 8.90 14.41
N ALA A 111 -15.23 9.15 14.26
CA ALA A 111 -16.22 8.99 15.31
C ALA A 111 -16.28 7.54 15.82
N VAL A 112 -16.27 6.55 14.91
CA VAL A 112 -16.24 5.13 15.27
C VAL A 112 -14.97 4.79 16.04
N CYS A 113 -13.79 5.25 15.60
CA CYS A 113 -12.53 4.99 16.29
C CYS A 113 -12.48 5.64 17.67
N ILE A 114 -13.01 6.85 17.84
CA ILE A 114 -13.02 7.55 19.14
C ILE A 114 -14.01 6.88 20.10
N VAL A 115 -15.24 6.62 19.66
CA VAL A 115 -16.31 6.06 20.52
C VAL A 115 -16.01 4.61 20.90
N PHE A 116 -15.55 3.82 19.94
CA PHE A 116 -15.29 2.39 20.13
C PHE A 116 -13.81 2.05 20.34
N ILE A 117 -12.99 2.97 20.84
CA ILE A 117 -11.55 2.74 21.01
C ILE A 117 -11.25 1.52 21.89
N HIS A 118 -11.99 1.32 22.97
CA HIS A 118 -11.81 0.19 23.88
C HIS A 118 -12.12 -1.18 23.24
N PRO A 119 -13.29 -1.42 22.62
CA PRO A 119 -13.55 -2.68 21.94
C PRO A 119 -12.64 -2.90 20.72
N LEU A 120 -12.25 -1.84 19.98
CA LEU A 120 -11.34 -1.95 18.86
C LEU A 120 -9.97 -2.47 19.32
N LEU A 121 -9.35 -1.85 20.33
CA LEU A 121 -8.07 -2.31 20.86
C LEU A 121 -8.20 -3.62 21.63
N GLY A 122 -9.35 -3.86 22.30
CA GLY A 122 -9.67 -5.13 22.95
C GLY A 122 -9.67 -6.31 21.99
N PHE A 123 -9.98 -6.08 20.69
CA PHE A 123 -9.86 -7.10 19.65
C PHE A 123 -8.48 -7.74 19.61
N PHE A 124 -7.39 -6.99 19.82
CA PHE A 124 -6.03 -7.49 19.76
C PHE A 124 -5.58 -8.19 21.05
N ASN A 125 -6.36 -8.09 22.13
CA ASN A 125 -6.04 -8.71 23.43
C ASN A 125 -4.60 -8.44 23.91
N LEU A 126 -4.23 -7.15 23.93
CA LEU A 126 -2.91 -6.70 24.36
C LEU A 126 -2.75 -6.95 25.87
N GLY A 127 -1.87 -7.86 26.25
CA GLY A 127 -1.64 -8.27 27.65
C GLY A 127 -0.86 -7.25 28.49
N ASP A 128 -0.30 -6.21 27.88
CA ASP A 128 0.54 -5.20 28.53
C ASP A 128 -0.12 -3.82 28.49
N ALA A 129 -0.22 -3.17 29.67
CA ALA A 129 -0.89 -1.88 29.82
C ALA A 129 -0.17 -0.73 29.08
N GLU A 130 1.16 -0.81 28.98
CA GLU A 130 1.99 0.19 28.28
C GLU A 130 1.77 0.14 26.78
N THR A 131 1.80 -1.07 26.20
CA THR A 131 1.48 -1.33 24.79
C THR A 131 0.06 -0.89 24.46
N TYR A 132 -0.91 -1.18 25.34
CA TYR A 132 -2.29 -0.75 25.18
C TYR A 132 -2.41 0.78 25.18
N THR A 133 -1.72 1.46 26.09
CA THR A 133 -1.74 2.94 26.18
C THR A 133 -1.11 3.56 24.95
N ALA A 134 0.02 3.04 24.48
CA ALA A 134 0.67 3.46 23.25
C ALA A 134 -0.27 3.31 22.04
N ALA A 135 -0.90 2.13 21.88
CA ALA A 135 -1.87 1.88 20.82
C ALA A 135 -3.07 2.83 20.88
N LYS A 136 -3.60 3.09 22.10
CA LYS A 136 -4.73 3.98 22.32
C LYS A 136 -4.41 5.42 21.91
N LEU A 137 -3.31 5.97 22.39
CA LEU A 137 -2.93 7.35 22.10
C LEU A 137 -2.64 7.54 20.60
N TYR A 138 -1.90 6.60 20.00
CA TYR A 138 -1.62 6.64 18.57
C TYR A 138 -2.89 6.58 17.73
N THR A 139 -3.80 5.64 18.03
CA THR A 139 -5.05 5.47 17.28
C THR A 139 -5.98 6.68 17.45
N LEU A 140 -6.13 7.22 18.66
CA LEU A 140 -6.97 8.39 18.91
C LEU A 140 -6.52 9.61 18.10
N ILE A 141 -5.21 9.83 17.99
CA ILE A 141 -4.68 10.98 17.24
C ILE A 141 -4.76 10.72 15.74
N THR A 142 -4.23 9.60 15.26
CA THR A 142 -4.15 9.34 13.82
C THR A 142 -5.49 9.04 13.18
N CYS A 143 -6.33 8.21 13.82
CA CYS A 143 -7.67 7.91 13.31
C CYS A 143 -8.68 9.02 13.65
N GLY A 144 -8.53 9.72 14.78
CA GLY A 144 -9.36 10.88 15.11
C GLY A 144 -9.20 12.04 14.11
N LEU A 145 -8.03 12.20 13.54
CA LEU A 145 -7.69 13.21 12.54
C LEU A 145 -7.49 12.62 11.13
N ILE A 146 -8.03 11.45 10.85
CA ILE A 146 -7.87 10.72 9.59
C ILE A 146 -8.42 11.48 8.37
N LEU A 147 -9.29 12.42 8.58
CA LEU A 147 -9.92 13.24 7.54
C LEU A 147 -8.87 13.89 6.63
N PHE A 148 -7.76 14.38 7.18
CA PHE A 148 -6.69 15.00 6.39
C PHE A 148 -6.06 13.99 5.41
N SER A 149 -5.80 12.77 5.86
CA SER A 149 -5.29 11.69 5.00
C SER A 149 -6.31 11.30 3.92
N PHE A 150 -7.59 11.20 4.27
CA PHE A 150 -8.65 10.89 3.33
C PHE A 150 -8.77 11.94 2.23
N LEU A 151 -8.73 13.22 2.59
CA LEU A 151 -8.76 14.33 1.64
C LEU A 151 -7.56 14.30 0.71
N ASN A 152 -6.35 14.07 1.25
CA ASN A 152 -5.11 13.96 0.45
C ASN A 152 -5.20 12.85 -0.59
N LEU A 153 -5.65 11.66 -0.19
CA LEU A 153 -5.79 10.51 -1.09
C LEU A 153 -6.83 10.75 -2.18
N THR A 154 -7.97 11.34 -1.83
CA THR A 154 -9.02 11.63 -2.79
C THR A 154 -8.60 12.74 -3.75
N LEU A 155 -8.01 13.83 -3.25
CA LEU A 155 -7.48 14.92 -4.10
C LEU A 155 -6.37 14.40 -5.02
N THR A 156 -5.49 13.52 -4.55
CA THR A 156 -4.48 12.85 -5.39
C THR A 156 -5.14 12.11 -6.54
N GLY A 157 -6.19 11.32 -6.29
CA GLY A 157 -6.95 10.63 -7.33
C GLY A 157 -7.60 11.58 -8.32
N LEU A 158 -8.24 12.64 -7.83
CA LEU A 158 -8.92 13.63 -8.67
C LEU A 158 -7.95 14.48 -9.51
N SER A 159 -6.79 14.87 -8.96
CA SER A 159 -5.74 15.58 -9.71
C SER A 159 -5.16 14.68 -10.81
N THR A 160 -4.88 13.43 -10.48
CA THR A 160 -4.38 12.44 -11.46
C THR A 160 -5.40 12.19 -12.57
N ALA A 161 -6.71 12.20 -12.27
CA ALA A 161 -7.78 12.06 -13.25
C ALA A 161 -7.80 13.17 -14.29
N GLN A 162 -7.30 14.37 -13.94
CA GLN A 162 -7.15 15.52 -14.84
C GLN A 162 -5.80 15.52 -15.59
N GLY A 163 -4.94 14.52 -15.35
CA GLY A 163 -3.59 14.45 -15.90
C GLY A 163 -2.52 15.19 -15.08
N ASP A 164 -2.89 15.76 -13.93
CA ASP A 164 -1.93 16.39 -13.02
C ASP A 164 -1.41 15.41 -11.98
N SER A 165 -0.33 14.74 -12.32
CA SER A 165 0.42 13.90 -11.38
C SER A 165 1.51 14.66 -10.61
N LYS A 166 1.88 15.87 -11.05
CA LYS A 166 2.98 16.65 -10.44
C LYS A 166 2.56 17.28 -9.12
N THR A 167 1.34 17.81 -9.05
CA THR A 167 0.81 18.43 -7.81
C THR A 167 0.78 17.44 -6.65
N PRO A 168 0.18 16.24 -6.77
CA PRO A 168 0.24 15.24 -5.72
C PRO A 168 1.67 14.79 -5.37
N LEU A 169 2.53 14.60 -6.37
CA LEU A 169 3.91 14.18 -6.15
C LEU A 169 4.66 15.20 -5.29
N MET A 170 4.59 16.48 -5.64
CA MET A 170 5.29 17.53 -4.89
C MET A 170 4.74 17.72 -3.49
N ALA A 171 3.41 17.67 -3.34
CA ALA A 171 2.77 17.78 -2.03
C ALA A 171 3.17 16.61 -1.12
N ASN A 172 3.12 15.37 -1.62
CA ASN A 172 3.50 14.19 -0.86
C ASN A 172 5.00 14.19 -0.53
N LEU A 173 5.86 14.65 -1.44
CA LEU A 173 7.31 14.77 -1.18
C LEU A 173 7.59 15.76 -0.05
N LEU A 174 6.93 16.93 -0.06
CA LEU A 174 7.08 17.92 1.02
C LEU A 174 6.53 17.40 2.35
N GLY A 175 5.42 16.68 2.35
CA GLY A 175 4.90 16.03 3.53
C GLY A 175 5.84 14.97 4.09
N LEU A 176 6.43 14.16 3.21
CA LEU A 176 7.43 13.16 3.56
C LEU A 176 8.64 13.79 4.25
N VAL A 177 9.24 14.82 3.63
CA VAL A 177 10.39 15.54 4.21
C VAL A 177 10.00 16.20 5.53
N GLY A 178 8.81 16.81 5.58
CA GLY A 178 8.28 17.43 6.81
C GLY A 178 8.16 16.41 7.96
N ASN A 179 7.64 15.23 7.67
CA ASN A 179 7.52 14.18 8.70
C ASN A 179 8.89 13.65 9.16
N MET A 180 9.83 13.38 8.23
CA MET A 180 11.20 12.96 8.58
C MET A 180 11.93 13.96 9.50
N ILE A 181 11.61 15.24 9.40
CA ILE A 181 12.15 16.28 10.28
C ILE A 181 11.40 16.32 11.61
N LEU A 182 10.07 16.22 11.58
CA LEU A 182 9.22 16.30 12.77
C LEU A 182 9.35 15.09 13.69
N ASP A 183 9.54 13.88 13.13
CA ASP A 183 9.63 12.65 13.90
C ASP A 183 10.70 12.71 15.00
N PRO A 184 12.01 12.92 14.71
CA PRO A 184 13.02 12.98 15.77
C PRO A 184 12.80 14.13 16.74
N ILE A 185 12.25 15.27 16.29
CA ILE A 185 11.98 16.43 17.13
C ILE A 185 10.90 16.11 18.15
N LEU A 186 9.80 15.50 17.73
CA LEU A 186 8.63 15.25 18.59
C LEU A 186 8.72 13.93 19.35
N ILE A 187 9.32 12.88 18.75
CA ILE A 187 9.47 11.57 19.40
C ILE A 187 10.52 11.64 20.51
N LEU A 188 11.71 12.19 20.19
CA LEU A 188 12.87 12.18 21.09
C LEU A 188 13.03 13.47 21.90
N GLY A 189 12.33 14.55 21.51
CA GLY A 189 12.42 15.83 22.18
C GLY A 189 13.69 16.61 21.83
N PHE A 190 14.04 16.70 20.53
CA PHE A 190 15.17 17.53 20.11
C PHE A 190 14.83 19.03 20.13
N GLY A 191 15.75 19.84 20.68
CA GLY A 191 15.61 21.28 20.77
C GLY A 191 14.66 21.72 21.90
N PRO A 192 13.78 22.72 21.69
CA PRO A 192 12.90 23.25 22.71
C PRO A 192 11.62 22.41 22.93
N PHE A 193 11.46 21.33 22.20
CA PHE A 193 10.25 20.50 22.25
C PHE A 193 10.35 19.41 23.30
N PRO A 194 9.25 19.12 24.04
CA PRO A 194 9.22 18.03 25.00
C PRO A 194 9.26 16.68 24.26
N ARG A 195 9.83 15.68 24.90
CA ARG A 195 9.80 14.29 24.42
C ARG A 195 8.37 13.75 24.53
N LEU A 196 7.71 13.57 23.40
CA LEU A 196 6.30 13.13 23.32
C LEU A 196 6.17 11.63 22.99
N GLU A 197 7.27 10.95 22.68
CA GLU A 197 7.28 9.52 22.39
C GLU A 197 6.26 9.10 21.30
N VAL A 198 5.40 8.12 21.58
CA VAL A 198 4.37 7.64 20.64
C VAL A 198 3.37 8.73 20.22
N VAL A 199 3.05 9.66 21.14
CA VAL A 199 2.22 10.83 20.83
C VAL A 199 2.93 11.72 19.82
N GLY A 200 4.25 11.89 19.95
CA GLY A 200 5.09 12.65 19.03
C GLY A 200 5.03 12.08 17.61
N ALA A 201 5.14 10.76 17.44
CA ALA A 201 5.00 10.09 16.15
C ALA A 201 3.61 10.32 15.52
N ALA A 202 2.55 10.18 16.32
CA ALA A 202 1.19 10.41 15.84
C ALA A 202 0.96 11.87 15.40
N VAL A 203 1.44 12.85 16.18
CA VAL A 203 1.33 14.27 15.88
C VAL A 203 2.16 14.64 14.64
N ALA A 204 3.39 14.13 14.51
CA ALA A 204 4.23 14.35 13.34
C ALA A 204 3.55 13.86 12.06
N THR A 205 2.99 12.63 12.10
CA THR A 205 2.24 12.04 10.98
C THR A 205 1.05 12.92 10.58
N VAL A 206 0.21 13.33 11.53
CA VAL A 206 -0.98 14.16 11.25
C VAL A 206 -0.58 15.54 10.74
N THR A 207 0.44 16.18 11.36
CA THR A 207 0.95 17.47 10.92
C THR A 207 1.46 17.42 9.48
N SER A 208 2.15 16.35 9.12
CA SER A 208 2.61 16.13 7.74
C SER A 208 1.45 15.95 6.77
N GLN A 209 0.37 15.25 7.16
CA GLN A 209 -0.84 15.13 6.33
C GLN A 209 -1.54 16.48 6.13
N ILE A 210 -1.55 17.33 7.16
CA ILE A 210 -2.06 18.72 7.06
C ILE A 210 -1.19 19.53 6.10
N LEU A 211 0.13 19.41 6.19
CA LEU A 211 1.06 20.08 5.28
C LEU A 211 0.83 19.65 3.82
N VAL A 212 0.68 18.34 3.57
CA VAL A 212 0.34 17.82 2.23
C VAL A 212 -0.95 18.47 1.71
N LEU A 213 -2.00 18.52 2.54
CA LEU A 213 -3.28 19.11 2.15
C LEU A 213 -3.13 20.59 1.79
N ILE A 214 -2.44 21.36 2.62
CA ILE A 214 -2.21 22.80 2.39
C ILE A 214 -1.46 23.01 1.06
N VAL A 215 -0.36 22.28 0.85
CA VAL A 215 0.44 22.38 -0.37
C VAL A 215 -0.38 21.99 -1.59
N MET A 216 -1.18 20.91 -1.49
CA MET A 216 -2.08 20.48 -2.56
C MET A 216 -3.10 21.54 -2.92
N LEU A 217 -3.79 22.11 -1.93
CA LEU A 217 -4.79 23.15 -2.16
C LEU A 217 -4.16 24.41 -2.78
N ILE A 218 -3.01 24.88 -2.27
CA ILE A 218 -2.29 26.01 -2.86
C ILE A 218 -1.94 25.75 -4.31
N ARG A 219 -1.41 24.57 -4.63
CA ARG A 219 -1.06 24.22 -6.00
C ARG A 219 -2.25 24.07 -6.93
N ILE A 220 -3.36 23.51 -6.48
CA ILE A 220 -4.61 23.43 -7.23
C ILE A 220 -5.13 24.84 -7.54
N MET A 221 -5.09 25.76 -6.56
CA MET A 221 -5.55 27.15 -6.74
C MET A 221 -4.67 27.96 -7.70
N HIS A 222 -3.38 27.66 -7.79
CA HIS A 222 -2.42 28.36 -8.67
C HIS A 222 -2.05 27.54 -9.91
N SER A 223 -2.83 26.53 -10.25
CA SER A 223 -2.57 25.66 -11.41
C SER A 223 -3.02 26.34 -12.70
N ASP A 224 -2.13 26.33 -13.72
CA ASP A 224 -2.40 26.81 -15.08
C ASP A 224 -3.17 25.79 -15.96
N LEU A 225 -3.70 24.73 -15.35
CA LEU A 225 -4.49 23.72 -16.07
C LEU A 225 -5.82 24.33 -16.55
N GLU A 226 -6.05 24.30 -17.85
CA GLU A 226 -7.33 24.70 -18.45
C GLU A 226 -7.98 23.51 -19.18
N PRO A 227 -9.20 23.13 -18.80
CA PRO A 227 -10.01 23.62 -17.68
C PRO A 227 -9.62 22.96 -16.33
N ASN A 228 -9.40 23.77 -15.30
CA ASN A 228 -9.17 23.25 -13.96
C ASN A 228 -10.50 22.91 -13.28
N ILE A 229 -10.81 21.62 -13.14
CA ILE A 229 -12.07 21.15 -12.58
C ILE A 229 -12.12 21.40 -11.07
N LEU A 230 -10.98 21.27 -10.37
CA LEU A 230 -10.91 21.37 -8.92
C LEU A 230 -10.98 22.82 -8.42
N GLN A 231 -10.48 23.78 -9.19
CA GLN A 231 -10.48 25.20 -8.84
C GLN A 231 -11.89 25.80 -8.81
N ASN A 232 -12.74 25.41 -9.78
CA ASN A 232 -14.08 25.96 -9.96
C ASN A 232 -15.18 25.02 -9.43
N MET A 233 -14.88 24.25 -8.40
CA MET A 233 -15.77 23.24 -7.85
C MET A 233 -16.58 23.78 -6.69
N HIS A 234 -17.91 23.72 -6.79
CA HIS A 234 -18.82 24.07 -5.69
C HIS A 234 -19.10 22.86 -4.80
N VAL A 235 -18.23 22.58 -3.82
CA VAL A 235 -18.37 21.44 -2.93
C VAL A 235 -19.69 21.46 -2.14
N LEU A 236 -20.27 22.60 -1.85
CA LEU A 236 -21.51 22.73 -1.08
C LEU A 236 -22.81 22.60 -1.90
N SER A 237 -22.75 22.63 -3.25
CA SER A 237 -23.93 22.50 -4.11
C SER A 237 -24.57 21.12 -4.01
N ARG A 238 -25.89 21.00 -4.07
CA ARG A 238 -26.57 19.68 -4.07
C ARG A 238 -26.38 19.02 -5.44
N PHE A 239 -25.82 17.82 -5.45
CA PHE A 239 -25.72 17.02 -6.65
C PHE A 239 -26.72 15.87 -6.64
N PRO A 240 -27.25 15.48 -7.82
CA PRO A 240 -28.15 14.34 -7.96
C PRO A 240 -27.53 13.05 -7.45
N ALA A 241 -28.36 12.16 -6.91
CA ALA A 241 -27.95 10.84 -6.38
C ALA A 241 -27.18 10.00 -7.43
N LYS A 242 -27.41 10.22 -8.72
CA LYS A 242 -26.70 9.51 -9.80
C LYS A 242 -25.17 9.57 -9.70
N TYR A 243 -24.61 10.70 -9.21
CA TYR A 243 -23.15 10.85 -9.03
C TYR A 243 -22.63 9.92 -7.95
N TYR A 244 -23.30 9.85 -6.80
CA TYR A 244 -22.94 8.97 -5.69
C TYR A 244 -23.06 7.50 -6.05
N ILE A 245 -24.15 7.12 -6.75
CA ILE A 245 -24.37 5.75 -7.23
C ILE A 245 -23.26 5.32 -8.17
N SER A 246 -22.85 6.19 -9.10
CA SER A 246 -21.76 5.88 -10.04
C SER A 246 -20.41 5.73 -9.33
N ILE A 247 -20.10 6.63 -8.38
CA ILE A 247 -18.89 6.55 -7.54
C ILE A 247 -18.89 5.25 -6.75
N PHE A 248 -20.03 4.89 -6.13
CA PHE A 248 -20.17 3.67 -5.36
C PHE A 248 -19.98 2.41 -6.22
N LYS A 249 -20.60 2.36 -7.39
CA LYS A 249 -20.52 1.21 -8.30
C LYS A 249 -19.09 0.89 -8.72
N ILE A 250 -18.24 1.91 -8.92
CA ILE A 250 -16.84 1.75 -9.32
C ILE A 250 -15.92 1.54 -8.11
N GLY A 251 -16.12 2.31 -7.05
CA GLY A 251 -15.22 2.31 -5.90
C GLY A 251 -15.46 1.18 -4.90
N PHE A 252 -16.71 0.69 -4.77
CA PHE A 252 -17.07 -0.32 -3.77
C PHE A 252 -16.30 -1.65 -3.93
N PRO A 253 -16.15 -2.23 -5.14
CA PRO A 253 -15.37 -3.46 -5.30
C PRO A 253 -13.92 -3.31 -4.80
N THR A 254 -13.27 -2.18 -5.12
CA THR A 254 -11.90 -1.89 -4.68
C THR A 254 -11.82 -1.71 -3.16
N ALA A 255 -12.79 -1.00 -2.57
CA ALA A 255 -12.87 -0.80 -1.14
C ALA A 255 -13.03 -2.13 -0.38
N VAL A 256 -13.92 -2.99 -0.85
CA VAL A 256 -14.14 -4.32 -0.27
C VAL A 256 -12.89 -5.19 -0.36
N GLN A 257 -12.25 -5.25 -1.52
CA GLN A 257 -11.01 -6.02 -1.71
C GLN A 257 -9.91 -5.57 -0.76
N SER A 258 -9.66 -4.27 -0.67
CA SER A 258 -8.64 -3.70 0.22
C SER A 258 -8.96 -3.94 1.70
N SER A 259 -10.24 -3.80 2.07
CA SER A 259 -10.70 -4.03 3.45
C SER A 259 -10.57 -5.50 3.85
N ILE A 260 -10.94 -6.44 2.99
CA ILE A 260 -10.79 -7.89 3.24
C ILE A 260 -9.31 -8.22 3.48
N TYR A 261 -8.40 -7.71 2.65
CA TYR A 261 -6.97 -7.95 2.81
C TYR A 261 -6.45 -7.43 4.17
N CYS A 262 -6.87 -6.22 4.55
CA CYS A 262 -6.53 -5.64 5.84
C CYS A 262 -7.11 -6.45 7.01
N MET A 263 -8.38 -6.87 6.92
CA MET A 263 -9.03 -7.68 7.96
C MET A 263 -8.31 -9.02 8.17
N ILE A 264 -7.89 -9.69 7.10
CA ILE A 264 -7.09 -10.91 7.22
C ILE A 264 -5.79 -10.63 8.00
N SER A 265 -5.10 -9.55 7.66
CA SER A 265 -3.88 -9.14 8.34
C SER A 265 -4.12 -8.77 9.82
N MET A 266 -5.25 -8.13 10.15
CA MET A 266 -5.64 -7.84 11.53
C MET A 266 -5.90 -9.11 12.34
N ILE A 267 -6.58 -10.11 11.75
CA ILE A 267 -6.81 -11.41 12.41
C ILE A 267 -5.48 -12.10 12.69
N LEU A 268 -4.56 -12.12 11.73
CA LEU A 268 -3.23 -12.69 11.93
C LEU A 268 -2.45 -11.93 13.00
N THR A 269 -2.51 -10.59 13.02
CA THR A 269 -1.89 -9.77 14.06
C THR A 269 -2.48 -10.05 15.44
N ARG A 270 -3.80 -10.29 15.54
CA ARG A 270 -4.42 -10.75 16.79
C ARG A 270 -3.88 -12.11 17.24
N MET A 271 -3.65 -13.05 16.33
CA MET A 271 -3.03 -14.33 16.69
C MET A 271 -1.61 -14.14 17.22
N VAL A 272 -0.84 -13.24 16.59
CA VAL A 272 0.52 -12.89 17.03
C VAL A 272 0.52 -12.18 18.37
N SER A 273 -0.50 -11.37 18.69
CA SER A 273 -0.57 -10.63 19.96
C SER A 273 -0.64 -11.54 21.21
N ALA A 274 -1.12 -12.77 21.04
CA ALA A 274 -1.12 -13.77 22.11
C ALA A 274 0.30 -14.17 22.58
N PHE A 275 1.33 -13.87 21.76
CA PHE A 275 2.73 -14.14 22.04
C PHE A 275 3.50 -12.93 22.58
N GLY A 276 2.79 -11.82 22.86
CA GLY A 276 3.35 -10.63 23.49
C GLY A 276 3.74 -9.50 22.54
N ALA A 277 4.13 -8.36 23.14
CA ALA A 277 4.43 -7.13 22.43
C ALA A 277 5.63 -7.26 21.46
N GLY A 278 6.65 -8.01 21.85
CA GLY A 278 7.83 -8.28 21.03
C GLY A 278 7.49 -8.98 19.71
N ALA A 279 6.52 -9.91 19.72
CA ALA A 279 6.06 -10.59 18.51
C ALA A 279 5.31 -9.61 17.55
N ILE A 280 4.45 -8.73 18.10
CA ILE A 280 3.75 -7.70 17.32
C ILE A 280 4.76 -6.72 16.71
N ALA A 281 5.72 -6.25 17.53
CA ALA A 281 6.77 -5.34 17.08
C ALA A 281 7.61 -5.95 15.95
N THR A 282 7.99 -7.23 16.12
CA THR A 282 8.71 -8.00 15.09
C THR A 282 7.93 -8.08 13.80
N GLN A 283 6.65 -8.44 13.84
CA GLN A 283 5.82 -8.52 12.64
C GLN A 283 5.68 -7.15 11.96
N ARG A 284 5.56 -6.07 12.73
CA ARG A 284 5.44 -4.71 12.20
C ARG A 284 6.71 -4.24 11.50
N VAL A 285 7.84 -4.35 12.17
CA VAL A 285 9.15 -3.96 11.61
C VAL A 285 9.57 -4.89 10.47
N GLY A 286 9.38 -6.20 10.64
CA GLY A 286 9.65 -7.19 9.60
C GLY A 286 8.88 -6.89 8.32
N GLY A 287 7.59 -6.55 8.42
CA GLY A 287 6.77 -6.13 7.27
C GLY A 287 7.28 -4.85 6.61
N GLN A 288 7.88 -3.91 7.35
CA GLN A 288 8.53 -2.73 6.73
C GLN A 288 9.81 -3.10 6.00
N ILE A 289 10.61 -4.01 6.55
CA ILE A 289 11.82 -4.51 5.88
C ILE A 289 11.45 -5.25 4.59
N GLU A 290 10.45 -6.12 4.65
CA GLU A 290 9.88 -6.87 3.51
C GLU A 290 9.32 -5.93 2.44
N SER A 291 8.77 -4.77 2.82
CA SER A 291 8.19 -3.80 1.89
C SER A 291 9.19 -3.24 0.86
N VAL A 292 10.49 -3.29 1.11
CA VAL A 292 11.52 -2.94 0.13
C VAL A 292 11.44 -3.88 -1.08
N SER A 293 11.35 -5.18 -0.80
CA SER A 293 11.23 -6.21 -1.85
C SER A 293 9.88 -6.12 -2.56
N TRP A 294 8.82 -5.98 -1.79
CA TRP A 294 7.45 -5.90 -2.30
C TRP A 294 7.25 -4.67 -3.21
N ASN A 295 7.65 -3.48 -2.79
CA ASN A 295 7.51 -2.25 -3.58
C ASN A 295 8.38 -2.26 -4.85
N THR A 296 9.55 -2.89 -4.79
CA THR A 296 10.41 -3.10 -5.97
C THR A 296 9.70 -3.98 -7.00
N ALA A 297 9.15 -5.10 -6.54
CA ALA A 297 8.43 -6.02 -7.41
C ALA A 297 7.12 -5.43 -7.98
N ASP A 298 6.38 -4.66 -7.17
CA ASP A 298 5.13 -4.00 -7.57
C ASP A 298 5.38 -2.90 -8.63
N GLY A 299 6.44 -2.11 -8.44
CA GLY A 299 6.85 -1.11 -9.43
C GLY A 299 7.19 -1.74 -10.79
N PHE A 300 7.89 -2.90 -10.76
CA PHE A 300 8.19 -3.65 -11.98
C PHE A 300 6.94 -4.31 -12.58
N ALA A 301 6.02 -4.81 -11.75
CA ALA A 301 4.73 -5.36 -12.15
C ALA A 301 3.86 -4.33 -12.87
N ALA A 302 3.84 -3.09 -12.41
CA ALA A 302 3.12 -1.99 -13.05
C ALA A 302 3.67 -1.69 -14.46
N ALA A 303 5.00 -1.71 -14.62
CA ALA A 303 5.64 -1.56 -15.93
C ALA A 303 5.31 -2.72 -16.87
N LEU A 304 5.37 -3.96 -16.37
CA LEU A 304 5.02 -5.15 -17.14
C LEU A 304 3.54 -5.17 -17.54
N ASN A 305 2.65 -4.71 -16.66
CA ASN A 305 1.22 -4.55 -16.96
C ASN A 305 1.01 -3.66 -18.20
N ALA A 306 1.61 -2.47 -18.21
CA ALA A 306 1.51 -1.55 -19.35
C ALA A 306 2.14 -2.15 -20.63
N PHE A 307 3.30 -2.80 -20.50
CA PHE A 307 3.98 -3.47 -21.61
C PHE A 307 3.11 -4.59 -22.22
N VAL A 308 2.57 -5.46 -21.37
CA VAL A 308 1.70 -6.56 -21.81
C VAL A 308 0.42 -6.03 -22.44
N GLY A 309 -0.23 -5.03 -21.82
CA GLY A 309 -1.47 -4.44 -22.33
C GLY A 309 -1.32 -3.84 -23.72
N GLN A 310 -0.24 -3.08 -23.97
CA GLN A 310 0.02 -2.49 -25.30
C GLN A 310 0.37 -3.58 -26.34
N ASN A 311 1.19 -4.57 -26.00
CA ASN A 311 1.55 -5.65 -26.92
C ASN A 311 0.37 -6.60 -27.19
N TYR A 312 -0.55 -6.77 -26.24
CA TYR A 312 -1.79 -7.51 -26.43
C TYR A 312 -2.71 -6.78 -27.40
N GLY A 313 -2.91 -5.48 -27.23
CA GLY A 313 -3.66 -4.64 -28.18
C GLY A 313 -3.03 -4.61 -29.58
N ALA A 314 -1.70 -4.71 -29.66
CA ALA A 314 -0.95 -4.77 -30.92
C ALA A 314 -0.86 -6.19 -31.53
N LYS A 315 -1.53 -7.20 -30.94
CA LYS A 315 -1.49 -8.62 -31.38
C LYS A 315 -0.06 -9.17 -31.50
N LYS A 316 0.81 -8.93 -30.49
CA LYS A 316 2.21 -9.37 -30.46
C LYS A 316 2.48 -10.39 -29.33
N PRO A 317 1.91 -11.62 -29.38
CA PRO A 317 2.01 -12.59 -28.27
C PRO A 317 3.44 -13.04 -27.97
N ASP A 318 4.29 -13.18 -28.98
CA ASP A 318 5.71 -13.53 -28.77
C ASP A 318 6.47 -12.47 -27.98
N ARG A 319 6.14 -11.20 -28.21
CA ARG A 319 6.75 -10.10 -27.47
C ARG A 319 6.27 -10.09 -26.00
N ILE A 320 5.01 -10.46 -25.75
CA ILE A 320 4.46 -10.65 -24.40
C ILE A 320 5.22 -11.77 -23.68
N ARG A 321 5.35 -12.95 -24.31
CA ARG A 321 6.08 -14.11 -23.75
C ARG A 321 7.54 -13.76 -23.44
N LYS A 322 8.24 -13.11 -24.38
CA LYS A 322 9.63 -12.66 -24.18
C LYS A 322 9.73 -11.62 -23.04
N GLY A 323 8.84 -10.65 -22.99
CA GLY A 323 8.79 -9.63 -21.92
C GLY A 323 8.57 -10.25 -20.55
N TYR A 324 7.65 -11.19 -20.44
CA TYR A 324 7.41 -11.93 -19.21
C TYR A 324 8.64 -12.73 -18.77
N ASN A 325 9.29 -13.47 -19.69
CA ASN A 325 10.47 -14.27 -19.37
C ASN A 325 11.68 -13.41 -18.92
N ILE A 326 11.85 -12.24 -19.52
CA ILE A 326 12.90 -11.29 -19.10
C ILE A 326 12.59 -10.77 -17.69
N SER A 327 11.36 -10.35 -17.45
CA SER A 327 10.90 -9.88 -16.14
C SER A 327 11.03 -10.94 -15.07
N PHE A 328 10.66 -12.19 -15.40
CA PHE A 328 10.80 -13.34 -14.52
C PHE A 328 12.25 -13.54 -14.06
N LYS A 329 13.21 -13.51 -14.99
CA LYS A 329 14.63 -13.67 -14.65
C LYS A 329 15.11 -12.54 -13.73
N ILE A 330 14.74 -11.30 -14.01
CA ILE A 330 15.13 -10.14 -13.20
C ILE A 330 14.57 -10.25 -11.78
N LEU A 331 13.28 -10.50 -11.66
CA LEU A 331 12.62 -10.53 -10.35
C LEU A 331 12.89 -11.83 -9.57
N ALA A 332 13.16 -12.94 -10.25
CA ALA A 332 13.65 -14.15 -9.60
C ALA A 332 15.06 -13.93 -9.00
N VAL A 333 15.98 -13.28 -9.73
CA VAL A 333 17.30 -12.91 -9.21
C VAL A 333 17.16 -11.93 -8.04
N TRP A 334 16.31 -10.90 -8.16
CA TRP A 334 16.04 -9.96 -7.06
C TRP A 334 15.50 -10.69 -5.82
N GLY A 335 14.47 -11.54 -6.00
CA GLY A 335 13.89 -12.33 -4.92
C GLY A 335 14.91 -13.25 -4.25
N LEU A 336 15.79 -13.89 -5.04
CA LEU A 336 16.89 -14.72 -4.51
C LEU A 336 17.90 -13.90 -3.70
N ILE A 337 18.23 -12.68 -4.12
CA ILE A 337 19.10 -11.78 -3.35
C ILE A 337 18.46 -11.43 -2.01
N VAL A 338 17.17 -11.08 -2.01
CA VAL A 338 16.44 -10.75 -0.76
C VAL A 338 16.28 -11.98 0.12
N THR A 339 15.93 -13.13 -0.45
CA THR A 339 15.92 -14.42 0.27
C THR A 339 17.26 -14.69 0.93
N GLY A 340 18.36 -14.52 0.19
CA GLY A 340 19.72 -14.68 0.72
C GLY A 340 20.02 -13.71 1.86
N ALA A 341 19.64 -12.44 1.71
CA ALA A 341 19.81 -11.44 2.76
C ALA A 341 19.05 -11.79 4.04
N PHE A 342 17.79 -12.21 3.92
CA PHE A 342 16.95 -12.54 5.08
C PHE A 342 17.36 -13.86 5.76
N VAL A 343 17.82 -14.84 5.00
CA VAL A 343 18.20 -16.17 5.55
C VAL A 343 19.63 -16.15 6.11
N PHE A 344 20.60 -15.47 5.45
CA PHE A 344 22.00 -15.49 5.86
C PHE A 344 22.43 -14.29 6.70
N LEU A 345 21.71 -13.17 6.65
CA LEU A 345 22.03 -11.94 7.37
C LEU A 345 20.87 -11.45 8.27
N PRO A 346 20.04 -12.33 8.87
CA PRO A 346 18.87 -11.88 9.65
C PRO A 346 19.29 -11.11 10.91
N GLY A 347 20.39 -11.52 11.57
CA GLY A 347 20.89 -10.87 12.78
C GLY A 347 21.29 -9.41 12.55
N PRO A 348 22.21 -9.10 11.62
CA PRO A 348 22.57 -7.74 11.26
C PRO A 348 21.36 -6.88 10.87
N ILE A 349 20.40 -7.42 10.09
CA ILE A 349 19.20 -6.69 9.67
C ILE A 349 18.30 -6.37 10.85
N ALA A 350 17.99 -7.37 11.68
CA ALA A 350 17.12 -7.20 12.85
C ALA A 350 17.72 -6.28 13.91
N SER A 351 19.05 -6.31 14.11
CA SER A 351 19.74 -5.48 15.11
C SER A 351 19.72 -3.98 14.80
N LEU A 352 19.39 -3.57 13.57
CA LEU A 352 19.18 -2.17 13.24
C LEU A 352 17.93 -1.59 13.94
N PHE A 353 16.97 -2.45 14.32
CA PHE A 353 15.68 -2.03 14.86
C PHE A 353 15.46 -2.50 16.31
N PHE A 354 16.04 -3.63 16.70
CA PHE A 354 15.82 -4.24 18.01
C PHE A 354 17.12 -4.43 18.77
N HIS A 355 17.13 -3.91 20.00
CA HIS A 355 18.27 -4.02 20.93
C HIS A 355 17.96 -4.99 22.10
N GLU A 356 16.69 -5.33 22.30
CA GLU A 356 16.22 -6.29 23.29
C GLU A 356 16.53 -7.72 22.82
N LYS A 357 17.32 -8.48 23.56
CA LYS A 357 17.80 -9.82 23.16
C LYS A 357 16.68 -10.79 22.80
N ASP A 358 15.60 -10.78 23.58
CA ASP A 358 14.47 -11.69 23.39
C ASP A 358 13.70 -11.35 22.10
N VAL A 359 13.48 -10.05 21.84
CA VAL A 359 12.80 -9.56 20.63
C VAL A 359 13.67 -9.79 19.40
N LEU A 360 14.98 -9.58 19.53
CA LEU A 360 15.94 -9.82 18.44
C LEU A 360 15.92 -11.30 17.99
N ALA A 361 15.86 -12.25 18.94
CA ALA A 361 15.75 -13.67 18.61
C ALA A 361 14.45 -13.99 17.83
N ILE A 362 13.33 -13.37 18.23
CA ILE A 362 12.06 -13.50 17.53
C ILE A 362 12.16 -12.92 16.11
N ALA A 363 12.78 -11.73 15.96
CA ALA A 363 12.94 -11.05 14.69
C ALA A 363 13.84 -11.82 13.71
N ILE A 364 14.90 -12.46 14.19
CA ILE A 364 15.76 -13.34 13.40
C ILE A 364 14.95 -14.49 12.83
N ASN A 365 14.15 -15.18 13.66
CA ASN A 365 13.30 -16.28 13.20
C ASN A 365 12.26 -15.81 12.17
N TYR A 366 11.64 -14.65 12.40
CA TYR A 366 10.71 -14.03 11.44
C TYR A 366 11.35 -13.86 10.07
N LEU A 367 12.49 -13.17 10.01
CA LEU A 367 13.18 -12.88 8.73
C LEU A 367 13.58 -14.16 7.99
N ILE A 368 14.07 -15.18 8.71
CA ILE A 368 14.41 -16.47 8.09
C ILE A 368 13.16 -17.12 7.48
N ILE A 369 12.06 -17.19 8.22
CA ILE A 369 10.84 -17.87 7.76
C ILE A 369 10.24 -17.14 6.57
N ILE A 370 10.08 -15.83 6.64
CA ILE A 370 9.52 -15.03 5.55
C ILE A 370 10.47 -15.00 4.35
N GLY A 371 11.78 -15.00 4.59
CA GLY A 371 12.81 -15.03 3.54
C GLY A 371 12.61 -16.15 2.53
N PHE A 372 12.14 -17.32 2.94
CA PHE A 372 11.87 -18.44 2.02
C PHE A 372 10.75 -18.14 1.00
N SER A 373 9.88 -17.18 1.25
CA SER A 373 8.79 -16.81 0.33
C SER A 373 9.11 -15.63 -0.59
N GLU A 374 10.19 -14.88 -0.35
CA GLU A 374 10.48 -13.64 -1.06
C GLU A 374 10.57 -13.80 -2.59
N THR A 375 11.27 -14.84 -3.04
CA THR A 375 11.36 -15.14 -4.47
C THR A 375 9.99 -15.43 -5.09
N PHE A 376 9.14 -16.16 -4.39
CA PHE A 376 7.79 -16.51 -4.88
C PHE A 376 6.86 -15.30 -4.85
N MET A 377 6.99 -14.43 -3.85
CA MET A 377 6.24 -13.19 -3.73
C MET A 377 6.56 -12.21 -4.88
N THR A 378 7.83 -12.05 -5.24
CA THR A 378 8.21 -11.20 -6.38
C THR A 378 7.67 -11.75 -7.70
N ILE A 379 7.66 -13.08 -7.88
CA ILE A 379 7.08 -13.75 -9.05
C ILE A 379 5.55 -13.59 -9.06
N GLU A 380 4.88 -13.72 -7.91
CA GLU A 380 3.45 -13.47 -7.77
C GLU A 380 3.07 -12.08 -8.28
N LEU A 381 3.67 -11.03 -7.72
CA LEU A 381 3.34 -9.64 -8.05
C LEU A 381 3.57 -9.34 -9.53
N MET A 382 4.71 -9.76 -10.06
CA MET A 382 5.02 -9.61 -11.48
C MET A 382 3.98 -10.29 -12.37
N THR A 383 3.57 -11.49 -12.01
CA THR A 383 2.62 -12.28 -12.81
C THR A 383 1.22 -11.69 -12.74
N ILE A 384 0.81 -11.15 -11.58
CA ILE A 384 -0.42 -10.36 -11.44
C ILE A 384 -0.38 -9.16 -12.38
N GLY A 385 0.76 -8.46 -12.48
CA GLY A 385 0.95 -7.36 -13.43
C GLY A 385 0.72 -7.81 -14.87
N ALA A 386 1.34 -8.91 -15.29
CA ALA A 386 1.20 -9.46 -16.64
C ALA A 386 -0.23 -9.90 -16.96
N LEU A 387 -0.88 -10.67 -16.08
CA LEU A 387 -2.26 -11.12 -16.26
C LEU A 387 -3.25 -9.95 -16.26
N SER A 388 -3.01 -8.93 -15.44
CA SER A 388 -3.80 -7.71 -15.44
C SER A 388 -3.68 -6.94 -16.76
N GLY A 389 -2.48 -6.93 -17.36
CA GLY A 389 -2.25 -6.37 -18.69
C GLY A 389 -3.01 -7.12 -19.79
N LEU A 390 -3.29 -8.42 -19.62
CA LEU A 390 -4.19 -9.20 -20.48
C LEU A 390 -5.69 -8.99 -20.19
N GLY A 391 -6.03 -8.13 -19.20
CA GLY A 391 -7.42 -7.90 -18.80
C GLY A 391 -7.99 -8.92 -17.80
N MET A 392 -7.16 -9.84 -17.28
CA MET A 392 -7.60 -10.95 -16.40
C MET A 392 -7.60 -10.55 -14.90
N THR A 393 -7.86 -9.30 -14.58
CA THR A 393 -7.85 -8.76 -13.21
C THR A 393 -8.78 -9.50 -12.26
N LYS A 394 -9.96 -9.93 -12.75
CA LYS A 394 -10.94 -10.70 -11.96
C LYS A 394 -10.35 -12.04 -11.50
N LEU A 395 -9.66 -12.76 -12.37
CA LEU A 395 -9.00 -14.04 -12.05
C LEU A 395 -7.91 -13.81 -11.01
N CYS A 396 -7.07 -12.78 -11.19
CA CYS A 396 -6.04 -12.42 -10.24
C CYS A 396 -6.62 -12.13 -8.84
N SER A 397 -7.71 -11.36 -8.77
CA SER A 397 -8.37 -11.05 -7.50
C SER A 397 -8.93 -12.31 -6.81
N ILE A 398 -9.56 -13.22 -7.55
CA ILE A 398 -10.11 -14.47 -6.98
C ILE A 398 -8.98 -15.33 -6.39
N ILE A 399 -7.93 -15.59 -7.17
CA ILE A 399 -6.77 -16.40 -6.71
C ILE A 399 -6.14 -15.76 -5.47
N SER A 400 -5.89 -14.45 -5.51
CA SER A 400 -5.28 -13.73 -4.39
C SER A 400 -6.15 -13.78 -3.13
N ILE A 401 -7.46 -13.53 -3.24
CA ILE A 401 -8.37 -13.54 -2.08
C ILE A 401 -8.45 -14.94 -1.47
N VAL A 402 -8.65 -15.98 -2.29
CA VAL A 402 -8.78 -17.35 -1.80
C VAL A 402 -7.52 -17.81 -1.07
N LEU A 403 -6.35 -17.65 -1.69
CA LEU A 403 -5.09 -18.09 -1.10
C LEU A 403 -4.64 -17.21 0.08
N THR A 404 -4.96 -15.92 0.08
CA THR A 404 -4.68 -15.06 1.23
C THR A 404 -5.61 -15.38 2.40
N SER A 405 -6.88 -15.70 2.14
CA SER A 405 -7.82 -16.12 3.20
C SER A 405 -7.41 -17.46 3.82
N ALA A 406 -6.79 -18.35 3.07
CA ALA A 406 -6.28 -19.63 3.56
C ALA A 406 -5.18 -19.46 4.64
N ARG A 407 -4.58 -18.26 4.77
CA ARG A 407 -3.62 -17.93 5.85
C ARG A 407 -4.22 -18.13 7.24
N ILE A 408 -5.50 -17.77 7.43
CA ILE A 408 -6.15 -17.84 8.73
C ILE A 408 -6.27 -19.29 9.23
N PRO A 409 -6.94 -20.22 8.52
CA PRO A 409 -7.06 -21.61 8.98
C PRO A 409 -5.68 -22.29 9.07
N LEU A 410 -4.77 -22.01 8.15
CA LEU A 410 -3.44 -22.58 8.19
C LEU A 410 -2.65 -22.09 9.41
N ALA A 411 -2.70 -20.80 9.74
CA ALA A 411 -2.08 -20.26 10.94
C ALA A 411 -2.71 -20.85 12.20
N MET A 412 -4.03 -21.03 12.26
CA MET A 412 -4.71 -21.68 13.40
C MET A 412 -4.23 -23.10 13.63
N ILE A 413 -4.01 -23.88 12.57
CA ILE A 413 -3.50 -25.24 12.66
C ILE A 413 -2.04 -25.25 13.11
N LEU A 414 -1.19 -24.44 12.46
CA LEU A 414 0.25 -24.44 12.71
C LEU A 414 0.62 -23.89 14.10
N THR A 415 -0.13 -22.92 14.61
CA THR A 415 0.09 -22.40 15.98
C THR A 415 -0.21 -23.41 17.09
N GLN A 416 -1.03 -24.42 16.82
CA GLN A 416 -1.32 -25.52 17.77
C GLN A 416 -0.22 -26.59 17.80
N THR A 417 0.71 -26.54 16.86
CA THR A 417 1.87 -27.44 16.83
C THR A 417 3.03 -26.87 17.66
N SER A 418 4.15 -27.59 17.70
CA SER A 418 5.40 -27.11 18.33
C SER A 418 5.97 -25.82 17.73
N LEU A 419 5.42 -25.34 16.62
CA LEU A 419 5.84 -24.09 15.95
C LEU A 419 5.38 -22.85 16.71
N GLY A 420 4.25 -22.90 17.45
CA GLY A 420 3.74 -21.76 18.20
C GLY A 420 3.64 -20.50 17.35
N LEU A 421 4.29 -19.40 17.75
CA LEU A 421 4.35 -18.13 17.02
C LEU A 421 4.84 -18.30 15.58
N ASN A 422 5.88 -19.10 15.37
CA ASN A 422 6.45 -19.34 14.04
C ASN A 422 5.41 -19.97 13.08
N GLY A 423 4.38 -20.64 13.61
CA GLY A 423 3.28 -21.20 12.83
C GLY A 423 2.49 -20.14 12.05
N VAL A 424 2.30 -18.94 12.61
CA VAL A 424 1.67 -17.82 11.89
C VAL A 424 2.52 -17.41 10.69
N TRP A 425 3.82 -17.27 10.88
CA TRP A 425 4.74 -16.83 9.82
C TRP A 425 4.93 -17.90 8.74
N TRP A 426 4.97 -19.18 9.14
CA TRP A 426 4.96 -20.29 8.18
C TRP A 426 3.68 -20.32 7.34
N ALA A 427 2.51 -19.96 7.91
CA ALA A 427 1.29 -19.84 7.15
C ALA A 427 1.38 -18.74 6.08
N LEU A 428 2.01 -17.59 6.40
CA LEU A 428 2.31 -16.53 5.43
C LEU A 428 3.22 -17.06 4.31
N THR A 429 4.32 -17.70 4.68
CA THR A 429 5.33 -18.24 3.76
C THR A 429 4.75 -19.29 2.82
N ILE A 430 4.06 -20.30 3.34
CA ILE A 430 3.46 -21.37 2.56
C ILE A 430 2.45 -20.83 1.55
N THR A 431 1.58 -19.92 1.99
CA THR A 431 0.57 -19.35 1.10
C THR A 431 1.18 -18.43 0.04
N SER A 432 2.25 -17.70 0.34
CA SER A 432 2.97 -16.88 -0.63
C SER A 432 3.70 -17.74 -1.66
N ILE A 433 4.34 -18.82 -1.23
CA ILE A 433 4.94 -19.81 -2.15
C ILE A 433 3.87 -20.39 -3.07
N THR A 434 2.74 -20.83 -2.50
CA THR A 434 1.62 -21.41 -3.27
C THR A 434 1.09 -20.40 -4.29
N LYS A 435 0.91 -19.13 -3.90
CA LYS A 435 0.46 -18.08 -4.81
C LYS A 435 1.44 -17.86 -5.97
N GLY A 436 2.73 -17.74 -5.66
CA GLY A 436 3.77 -17.60 -6.69
C GLY A 436 3.73 -18.73 -7.72
N ILE A 437 3.59 -19.98 -7.27
CA ILE A 437 3.49 -21.15 -8.12
C ILE A 437 2.19 -21.13 -8.94
N VAL A 438 1.04 -20.91 -8.31
CA VAL A 438 -0.27 -20.87 -9.00
C VAL A 438 -0.29 -19.79 -10.07
N PHE A 439 0.17 -18.57 -9.76
CA PHE A 439 0.22 -17.48 -10.73
C PHE A 439 1.15 -17.76 -11.89
N TYR A 440 2.32 -18.34 -11.64
CA TYR A 440 3.27 -18.72 -12.68
C TYR A 440 2.64 -19.70 -13.68
N PHE A 441 2.00 -20.77 -13.19
CA PHE A 441 1.33 -21.73 -14.06
C PHE A 441 0.11 -21.15 -14.77
N THR A 442 -0.65 -20.28 -14.11
CA THR A 442 -1.78 -19.55 -14.70
C THR A 442 -1.34 -18.72 -15.90
N PHE A 443 -0.24 -17.96 -15.78
CA PHE A 443 0.27 -17.18 -16.91
C PHE A 443 0.75 -18.10 -18.05
N HIS A 444 1.47 -19.15 -17.75
CA HIS A 444 1.96 -20.10 -18.78
C HIS A 444 0.82 -20.77 -19.53
N HIS A 445 -0.25 -21.15 -18.82
CA HIS A 445 -1.44 -21.69 -19.46
C HIS A 445 -2.13 -20.63 -20.35
N THR A 446 -2.37 -19.45 -19.83
CA THR A 446 -3.01 -18.35 -20.56
C THR A 446 -2.19 -17.91 -21.78
N SER A 447 -0.88 -17.79 -21.64
CA SER A 447 0.00 -17.31 -22.71
C SER A 447 0.09 -18.23 -23.92
N ARG A 448 -0.23 -19.52 -23.76
CA ARG A 448 -0.31 -20.50 -24.87
C ARG A 448 -1.52 -20.27 -25.77
N HIS A 449 -2.59 -19.66 -25.23
CA HIS A 449 -3.85 -19.43 -25.93
C HIS A 449 -4.05 -17.97 -26.32
N LEU A 450 -2.97 -17.17 -26.34
CA LEU A 450 -3.04 -15.81 -26.85
C LEU A 450 -3.24 -15.83 -28.38
N PRO A 451 -4.17 -15.04 -28.93
CA PRO A 451 -4.41 -14.97 -30.36
C PRO A 451 -3.15 -14.48 -31.10
N ASP A 452 -2.73 -15.23 -32.09
CA ASP A 452 -1.63 -14.85 -32.98
C ASP A 452 -2.09 -13.76 -33.98
N ALA A 453 -1.15 -13.03 -34.54
CA ALA A 453 -1.43 -11.95 -35.51
C ALA A 453 -2.18 -12.46 -36.78
N ASN A 454 -2.15 -13.77 -37.01
CA ASN A 454 -2.74 -14.43 -38.17
C ASN A 454 -4.13 -15.02 -37.91
N ASP A 455 -4.64 -14.97 -36.69
CA ASP A 455 -6.00 -15.42 -36.36
C ASP A 455 -7.00 -14.27 -36.65
N ASN A 456 -7.42 -14.18 -37.92
CA ASN A 456 -8.58 -13.45 -38.40
C ASN A 456 -9.54 -14.39 -39.09
#